data_a28fbc3dead03dd0a1739bf958b3596b
#
_entry.id   a28fbc3dead03dd0a1739bf958b3596b
#
_cell.length_a   1.000
_cell.length_b   1.000
_cell.length_c   1.000
_cell.angle_alpha   90.00
_cell.angle_beta   90.00
_cell.angle_gamma   90.00
#
_symmetry.space_group_name_H-M   'P 1'
#
loop_
_entity.id
_entity.type
_entity.pdbx_description
1 polymer ?
#
loop_
_entity_poly.entity_id
_entity_poly.type
_entity_poly.pdbx_seq_one_letter_code
_entity_poly.pdbx_strand_id
1 'polypeptide(L)'
;MTIDVVDLDHVAIRVHDLDRALEFYRDLLGMSVRDRGRFDAGEVPYVAVVAGGRHVHLVPTDEEIDVGGEHLCLLVRSGETDSREELDALLDSLREEGIEAESGEPYERYGAYGRAWAAYVRDPDGRRVELKIH
;
A
#
# COMPACT_ATOMS: atom_id res chain seq x y z
N MET A 1 28.46 10.13 -18.66
CA MET A 1 27.05 10.56 -18.82
C MET A 1 26.26 10.20 -17.59
N THR A 2 25.49 11.13 -17.08
CA THR A 2 24.54 10.87 -15.99
C THR A 2 23.13 10.86 -16.56
N ILE A 3 22.31 9.95 -16.01
CA ILE A 3 20.87 9.95 -16.26
C ILE A 3 20.24 10.80 -15.17
N ASP A 4 19.30 11.64 -15.55
CA ASP A 4 18.59 12.50 -14.60
C ASP A 4 17.26 11.85 -14.24
N VAL A 5 17.21 11.19 -13.08
CA VAL A 5 15.98 10.57 -12.57
C VAL A 5 15.12 11.65 -11.95
N VAL A 6 13.99 11.95 -12.54
CA VAL A 6 13.13 13.08 -12.14
C VAL A 6 11.99 12.70 -11.20
N ASP A 7 11.53 11.45 -11.23
CA ASP A 7 10.47 10.98 -10.32
C ASP A 7 10.36 9.45 -10.40
N LEU A 8 9.51 8.92 -9.51
CA LEU A 8 9.06 7.53 -9.57
C LEU A 8 7.73 7.49 -10.30
N ASP A 9 7.65 6.77 -11.43
CA ASP A 9 6.41 6.61 -12.19
C ASP A 9 5.47 5.61 -11.52
N HIS A 10 5.91 4.39 -11.34
CA HIS A 10 5.15 3.34 -10.68
C HIS A 10 6.05 2.26 -10.13
N VAL A 11 5.49 1.43 -9.25
CA VAL A 11 6.06 0.14 -8.88
C VAL A 11 5.06 -0.93 -9.26
N ALA A 12 5.54 -2.11 -9.62
CA ALA A 12 4.70 -3.27 -9.94
C ALA A 12 4.86 -4.30 -8.83
N ILE A 13 3.75 -4.80 -8.32
CA ILE A 13 3.73 -5.89 -7.35
C ILE A 13 2.86 -7.02 -7.89
N ARG A 14 3.26 -8.25 -7.62
CA ARG A 14 2.49 -9.42 -8.03
C ARG A 14 1.45 -9.77 -6.97
N VAL A 15 0.29 -10.20 -7.41
CA VAL A 15 -0.81 -10.61 -6.53
C VAL A 15 -1.38 -11.93 -7.02
N HIS A 16 -1.82 -12.80 -6.12
CA HIS A 16 -2.43 -14.07 -6.50
C HIS A 16 -3.89 -13.89 -6.89
N ASP A 17 -4.62 -13.07 -6.16
CA ASP A 17 -6.05 -12.83 -6.37
C ASP A 17 -6.29 -11.33 -6.47
N LEU A 18 -6.58 -10.86 -7.68
CA LEU A 18 -6.78 -9.43 -7.93
C LEU A 18 -7.96 -8.87 -7.13
N ASP A 19 -9.06 -9.61 -7.00
CA ASP A 19 -10.23 -9.14 -6.26
C ASP A 19 -9.90 -8.95 -4.77
N ARG A 20 -9.17 -9.88 -4.17
CA ARG A 20 -8.73 -9.75 -2.78
C ARG A 20 -7.73 -8.61 -2.60
N ALA A 21 -6.83 -8.42 -3.56
CA ALA A 21 -5.91 -7.28 -3.53
C ALA A 21 -6.67 -5.96 -3.59
N LEU A 22 -7.69 -5.86 -4.44
CA LEU A 22 -8.53 -4.66 -4.54
C LEU A 22 -9.37 -4.43 -3.28
N GLU A 23 -9.86 -5.48 -2.63
CA GLU A 23 -10.51 -5.32 -1.33
C GLU A 23 -9.58 -4.67 -0.30
N PHE A 24 -8.31 -5.04 -0.31
CA PHE A 24 -7.33 -4.45 0.59
C PHE A 24 -6.95 -3.02 0.18
N TYR A 25 -6.43 -2.83 -1.03
CA TYR A 25 -5.89 -1.53 -1.45
C TYR A 25 -6.98 -0.50 -1.76
N ARG A 26 -8.02 -0.89 -2.48
CA ARG A 26 -9.12 0.00 -2.84
C ARG A 26 -10.11 0.21 -1.69
N ASP A 27 -10.63 -0.88 -1.13
CA ASP A 27 -11.76 -0.80 -0.20
C ASP A 27 -11.32 -0.47 1.23
N LEU A 28 -10.28 -1.13 1.74
CA LEU A 28 -9.79 -0.87 3.10
C LEU A 28 -8.88 0.35 3.17
N LEU A 29 -7.94 0.50 2.24
CA LEU A 29 -7.00 1.62 2.24
C LEU A 29 -7.52 2.84 1.47
N GLY A 30 -8.61 2.73 0.73
CA GLY A 30 -9.25 3.86 0.06
C GLY A 30 -8.52 4.36 -1.18
N MET A 31 -7.66 3.55 -1.79
CA MET A 31 -6.91 3.95 -2.99
C MET A 31 -7.80 3.93 -4.23
N SER A 32 -7.65 4.95 -5.10
CA SER A 32 -8.35 4.99 -6.38
C SER A 32 -7.78 3.96 -7.35
N VAL A 33 -8.62 3.46 -8.24
CA VAL A 33 -8.26 2.45 -9.24
C VAL A 33 -8.13 3.07 -10.62
N ARG A 34 -7.16 2.65 -11.41
CA ARG A 34 -6.94 3.02 -12.81
C ARG A 34 -6.74 1.78 -13.66
N ASP A 35 -7.05 1.92 -14.94
CA ASP A 35 -6.76 0.94 -15.99
C ASP A 35 -7.54 -0.37 -15.90
N ARG A 36 -8.60 -0.45 -15.11
CA ARG A 36 -9.44 -1.66 -15.01
C ARG A 36 -10.00 -2.05 -16.39
N GLY A 37 -10.49 -1.09 -17.17
CA GLY A 37 -11.02 -1.36 -18.51
C GLY A 37 -9.96 -1.89 -19.47
N ARG A 38 -8.75 -1.35 -19.41
CA ARG A 38 -7.63 -1.82 -20.23
C ARG A 38 -7.19 -3.22 -19.83
N PHE A 39 -7.19 -3.50 -18.54
CA PHE A 39 -6.89 -4.83 -18.04
C PHE A 39 -7.93 -5.86 -18.53
N ASP A 40 -9.20 -5.54 -18.40
CA ASP A 40 -10.30 -6.41 -18.84
C ASP A 40 -10.26 -6.64 -20.35
N ALA A 41 -9.83 -5.65 -21.13
CA ALA A 41 -9.66 -5.76 -22.58
C ALA A 41 -8.36 -6.47 -23.00
N GLY A 42 -7.51 -6.86 -22.05
CA GLY A 42 -6.24 -7.53 -22.35
C GLY A 42 -5.14 -6.60 -22.88
N GLU A 43 -5.32 -5.29 -22.76
CA GLU A 43 -4.34 -4.31 -23.25
C GLU A 43 -3.14 -4.16 -22.30
N VAL A 44 -3.35 -4.34 -21.00
CA VAL A 44 -2.30 -4.27 -19.97
C VAL A 44 -2.41 -5.45 -19.01
N PRO A 45 -1.31 -5.89 -18.39
CA PRO A 45 -1.31 -7.04 -17.49
C PRO A 45 -1.59 -6.69 -16.03
N TYR A 46 -2.08 -5.49 -15.75
CA TYR A 46 -2.23 -4.99 -14.39
C TYR A 46 -3.50 -4.15 -14.22
N VAL A 47 -3.91 -4.01 -12.97
CA VAL A 47 -4.81 -2.94 -12.53
C VAL A 47 -3.98 -2.03 -11.62
N ALA A 48 -4.06 -0.71 -11.79
CA ALA A 48 -3.30 0.22 -10.97
C ALA A 48 -4.13 0.74 -9.81
N VAL A 49 -3.48 0.90 -8.65
CA VAL A 49 -4.00 1.69 -7.54
C VAL A 49 -3.12 2.92 -7.35
N VAL A 50 -3.72 4.02 -6.93
CA VAL A 50 -3.06 5.33 -6.95
C VAL A 50 -2.66 5.75 -5.55
N ALA A 51 -1.38 6.10 -5.40
CA ALA A 51 -0.81 6.69 -4.19
C ALA A 51 -0.28 8.09 -4.53
N GLY A 52 -1.10 9.12 -4.26
CA GLY A 52 -0.74 10.49 -4.66
C GLY A 52 -0.61 10.60 -6.18
N GLY A 53 0.53 11.03 -6.68
CA GLY A 53 0.79 11.13 -8.12
C GLY A 53 1.43 9.90 -8.74
N ARG A 54 1.56 8.80 -7.99
CA ARG A 54 2.26 7.59 -8.43
C ARG A 54 1.34 6.40 -8.38
N HIS A 55 1.63 5.39 -9.19
CA HIS A 55 0.81 4.19 -9.29
C HIS A 55 1.51 2.97 -8.69
N VAL A 56 0.71 2.08 -8.14
CA VAL A 56 1.12 0.72 -7.81
C VAL A 56 0.36 -0.21 -8.74
N HIS A 57 1.08 -0.92 -9.60
CA HIS A 57 0.49 -1.87 -10.54
C HIS A 57 0.33 -3.22 -9.88
N LEU A 58 -0.90 -3.71 -9.81
CA LEU A 58 -1.23 -5.03 -9.28
C LEU A 58 -1.25 -6.00 -10.45
N VAL A 59 -0.26 -6.89 -10.50
CA VAL A 59 -0.07 -7.83 -11.62
C VAL A 59 -0.47 -9.24 -11.15
N PRO A 60 -1.60 -9.78 -11.62
CA PRO A 60 -1.99 -11.15 -11.26
C PRO A 60 -0.97 -12.18 -11.73
N THR A 61 -0.68 -13.16 -10.87
CA THR A 61 0.24 -14.26 -11.19
C THR A 61 -0.20 -15.54 -10.48
N ASP A 62 0.08 -16.68 -11.11
CA ASP A 62 -0.08 -18.01 -10.50
C ASP A 62 1.23 -18.49 -9.86
N GLU A 63 2.32 -17.75 -10.07
CA GLU A 63 3.63 -18.10 -9.52
C GLU A 63 3.71 -17.79 -8.03
N GLU A 64 4.63 -18.48 -7.34
CA GLU A 64 4.94 -18.19 -5.94
C GLU A 64 5.45 -16.76 -5.82
N ILE A 65 4.97 -16.05 -4.79
CA ILE A 65 5.38 -14.67 -4.50
C ILE A 65 6.30 -14.67 -3.30
N ASP A 66 7.54 -14.20 -3.50
CA ASP A 66 8.50 -13.98 -2.41
C ASP A 66 8.24 -12.58 -1.85
N VAL A 67 7.72 -12.52 -0.63
CA VAL A 67 7.42 -11.25 0.04
C VAL A 67 8.59 -10.71 0.88
N GLY A 68 9.66 -11.45 1.05
CA GLY A 68 10.94 -11.05 1.65
C GLY A 68 10.95 -9.85 2.58
N GLY A 69 12.04 -9.09 2.56
CA GLY A 69 12.20 -7.86 3.35
C GLY A 69 11.75 -6.59 2.67
N GLU A 70 11.29 -6.68 1.44
CA GLU A 70 10.81 -5.52 0.69
C GLU A 70 9.41 -5.12 1.16
N HIS A 71 9.13 -3.82 1.16
CA HIS A 71 7.82 -3.32 1.56
C HIS A 71 7.48 -2.02 0.84
N LEU A 72 6.18 -1.70 0.81
CA LEU A 72 5.67 -0.41 0.40
C LEU A 72 5.39 0.40 1.64
N CYS A 73 5.70 1.70 1.61
CA CYS A 73 5.29 2.63 2.64
C CYS A 73 4.34 3.67 2.04
N LEU A 74 3.14 3.74 2.59
CA LEU A 74 2.10 4.67 2.16
C LEU A 74 1.94 5.76 3.21
N LEU A 75 1.92 7.01 2.76
CA LEU A 75 1.51 8.12 3.62
C LEU A 75 0.00 8.12 3.72
N VAL A 76 -0.52 8.12 4.93
CA VAL A 76 -1.95 8.03 5.19
C VAL A 76 -2.41 9.20 6.06
N ARG A 77 -3.70 9.51 5.97
CA ARG A 77 -4.36 10.50 6.82
C ARG A 77 -5.78 10.04 7.12
N SER A 78 -6.27 10.39 8.30
CA SER A 78 -7.65 10.07 8.66
C SER A 78 -8.36 11.21 9.40
N GLY A 79 -7.66 12.28 9.74
CA GLY A 79 -8.24 13.39 10.48
C GLY A 79 -7.24 14.50 10.77
N GLU A 80 -7.53 15.33 11.77
CA GLU A 80 -6.72 16.51 12.13
C GLU A 80 -6.17 16.44 13.55
N THR A 81 -6.16 15.27 14.16
CA THR A 81 -5.70 15.08 15.53
C THR A 81 -4.20 14.78 15.57
N ASP A 82 -3.71 14.38 16.72
CA ASP A 82 -2.34 13.92 16.88
C ASP A 82 -2.06 12.74 15.94
N SER A 83 -0.91 12.74 15.28
CA SER A 83 -0.54 11.72 14.30
C SER A 83 -0.62 10.30 14.84
N ARG A 84 -0.24 10.10 16.10
CA ARG A 84 -0.34 8.79 16.74
C ARG A 84 -1.78 8.38 16.95
N GLU A 85 -2.64 9.30 17.40
CA GLU A 85 -4.06 9.03 17.58
C GLU A 85 -4.75 8.71 16.26
N GLU A 86 -4.41 9.42 15.20
CA GLU A 86 -4.90 9.11 13.86
C GLU A 86 -4.52 7.71 13.42
N LEU A 87 -3.26 7.35 13.60
CA LEU A 87 -2.78 6.03 13.23
C LEU A 87 -3.43 4.93 14.08
N ASP A 88 -3.57 5.14 15.38
CA ASP A 88 -4.29 4.21 16.26
C ASP A 88 -5.71 3.98 15.78
N ALA A 89 -6.43 5.05 15.41
CA ALA A 89 -7.80 4.95 14.89
C ALA A 89 -7.86 4.18 13.56
N LEU A 90 -6.92 4.42 12.66
CA LEU A 90 -6.80 3.66 11.41
C LEU A 90 -6.56 2.18 11.67
N LEU A 91 -5.66 1.85 12.58
CA LEU A 91 -5.35 0.47 12.93
C LEU A 91 -6.55 -0.23 13.59
N ASP A 92 -7.30 0.49 14.43
CA ASP A 92 -8.53 -0.05 15.01
C ASP A 92 -9.57 -0.37 13.94
N SER A 93 -9.74 0.52 12.95
CA SER A 93 -10.65 0.29 11.83
C SER A 93 -10.22 -0.93 11.00
N LEU A 94 -8.94 -1.09 10.75
CA LEU A 94 -8.41 -2.26 10.03
C LEU A 94 -8.60 -3.55 10.83
N ARG A 95 -8.44 -3.48 12.15
CA ARG A 95 -8.65 -4.65 13.02
C ARG A 95 -10.09 -5.13 12.98
N GLU A 96 -11.05 -4.22 12.91
CA GLU A 96 -12.47 -4.57 12.74
C GLU A 96 -12.72 -5.34 11.45
N GLU A 97 -11.89 -5.10 10.42
CA GLU A 97 -11.94 -5.82 9.15
C GLU A 97 -11.02 -7.05 9.11
N GLY A 98 -10.43 -7.43 10.23
CA GLY A 98 -9.58 -8.61 10.33
C GLY A 98 -8.11 -8.38 10.00
N ILE A 99 -7.68 -7.14 9.83
CA ILE A 99 -6.29 -6.78 9.54
C ILE A 99 -5.64 -6.26 10.82
N GLU A 100 -4.62 -6.94 11.31
CA GLU A 100 -3.89 -6.51 12.51
C GLU A 100 -2.53 -5.94 12.16
N ALA A 101 -2.12 -4.91 12.93
CA ALA A 101 -0.77 -4.39 12.85
C ALA A 101 0.22 -5.47 13.33
N GLU A 102 1.34 -5.59 12.64
CA GLU A 102 2.33 -6.64 12.88
C GLU A 102 2.90 -6.61 14.29
N SER A 103 3.09 -5.42 14.86
CA SER A 103 3.65 -5.24 16.21
C SER A 103 2.59 -4.98 17.28
N GLY A 104 1.33 -4.76 16.91
CA GLY A 104 0.25 -4.39 17.81
C GLY A 104 0.22 -2.93 18.23
N GLU A 105 1.31 -2.18 18.05
CA GLU A 105 1.41 -0.77 18.37
C GLU A 105 2.15 0.00 17.29
N PRO A 106 1.78 1.29 17.02
CA PRO A 106 2.59 2.11 16.13
C PRO A 106 3.93 2.48 16.78
N TYR A 107 4.95 2.64 15.95
CA TYR A 107 6.29 3.08 16.35
C TYR A 107 6.70 4.29 15.52
N GLU A 108 7.56 5.13 16.08
CA GLU A 108 8.21 6.17 15.31
C GLU A 108 9.33 5.58 14.46
N ARG A 109 9.31 5.89 13.16
CA ARG A 109 10.32 5.42 12.20
C ARG A 109 10.71 6.55 11.26
N TYR A 110 11.95 6.49 10.80
CA TYR A 110 12.40 7.40 9.75
C TYR A 110 11.87 6.97 8.39
N GLY A 111 11.61 7.95 7.54
CA GLY A 111 11.20 7.76 6.16
C GLY A 111 11.62 8.95 5.32
N ALA A 112 11.05 9.10 4.12
CA ALA A 112 11.43 10.14 3.17
C ALA A 112 11.26 11.58 3.72
N TYR A 113 10.29 11.77 4.62
CA TYR A 113 9.97 13.09 5.19
C TYR A 113 10.37 13.20 6.67
N GLY A 114 11.30 12.36 7.12
CA GLY A 114 11.78 12.38 8.49
C GLY A 114 11.11 11.35 9.38
N ARG A 115 11.21 11.57 10.69
CA ARG A 115 10.68 10.66 11.70
C ARG A 115 9.19 10.89 11.90
N ALA A 116 8.42 9.82 11.86
CA ALA A 116 6.97 9.87 12.05
C ALA A 116 6.43 8.52 12.53
N TRP A 117 5.20 8.52 13.02
CA TRP A 117 4.51 7.31 13.47
C TRP A 117 4.19 6.42 12.27
N ALA A 118 4.47 5.14 12.41
CA ALA A 118 4.26 4.14 11.37
C ALA A 118 3.90 2.79 11.98
N ALA A 119 3.20 1.98 11.20
CA ALA A 119 2.89 0.60 11.55
C ALA A 119 2.90 -0.27 10.32
N TYR A 120 3.29 -1.54 10.48
CA TYR A 120 3.23 -2.53 9.41
C TYR A 120 1.93 -3.33 9.50
N VAL A 121 1.29 -3.52 8.36
CA VAL A 121 0.21 -4.49 8.17
C VAL A 121 0.58 -5.42 7.01
N ARG A 122 -0.16 -6.51 6.84
CA ARG A 122 0.05 -7.44 5.72
C ARG A 122 -1.08 -7.34 4.72
N ASP A 123 -0.73 -7.31 3.43
CA ASP A 123 -1.73 -7.43 2.37
C ASP A 123 -2.16 -8.90 2.21
N PRO A 124 -3.13 -9.22 1.32
CA PRO A 124 -3.61 -10.59 1.15
C PRO A 124 -2.55 -11.62 0.74
N ASP A 125 -1.45 -11.17 0.14
CA ASP A 125 -0.33 -12.03 -0.26
C ASP A 125 0.76 -12.14 0.81
N GLY A 126 0.55 -11.52 1.98
CA GLY A 126 1.50 -11.52 3.08
C GLY A 126 2.59 -10.45 2.96
N ARG A 127 2.48 -9.56 1.98
CA ARG A 127 3.44 -8.46 1.78
C ARG A 127 3.29 -7.42 2.87
N ARG A 128 4.41 -6.92 3.37
CA ARG A 128 4.41 -5.80 4.31
C ARG A 128 3.97 -4.52 3.62
N VAL A 129 3.03 -3.84 4.25
CA VAL A 129 2.62 -2.49 3.87
C VAL A 129 2.80 -1.61 5.11
N GLU A 130 3.69 -0.65 5.02
CA GLU A 130 3.89 0.33 6.09
C GLU A 130 2.92 1.48 5.90
N LEU A 131 2.16 1.79 6.94
CA LEU A 131 1.27 2.95 6.98
C LEU A 131 1.95 3.99 7.84
N LYS A 132 2.25 5.15 7.26
CA LYS A 132 3.01 6.20 7.90
C LYS A 132 2.24 7.52 7.84
N ILE A 133 2.24 8.23 8.95
CA ILE A 133 1.49 9.48 9.08
C ILE A 133 2.42 10.61 9.49
N HIS A 134 2.31 11.74 8.80
CA HIS A 134 3.06 12.95 9.09
C HIS A 134 2.13 14.08 9.45
#